data_cdc0772ed8eb7b53eae7e7d513c60779
#
_entry.id   cdc0772ed8eb7b53eae7e7d513c60779
#
_cell.length_a   1.000
_cell.length_b   1.000
_cell.length_c   1.000
_cell.angle_alpha   90.00
_cell.angle_beta   90.00
_cell.angle_gamma   90.00
#
_symmetry.space_group_name_H-M   'P 1'
#
loop_
_entity.id
_entity.type
_entity.pdbx_description
1 polymer ?
#
loop_
_entity_poly.entity_id
_entity_poly.type
_entity_poly.pdbx_seq_one_letter_code
_entity_poly.pdbx_strand_id
1 'polypeptide(L)'
;MAGAKTAKRPLATGSRATKARRRYAHVMKPEYLAEIGRMRLMDDDFMSKCLENAPECIELMLQIILGKKDLKVIKSQTEYPIKSLQGRGVRFDVFARDSKGKEYDIEIQRANKGAEPKRARYNSALMDANALKSSDDFGKLRDTYVIFITENDVMKRGQDAYSYLRIEERNGDRLNDGTHIIYVNGATQSTTEIGKLVHDLLCRDAAKMYFDVLKKRVGDFKQTEEGRRTMCEAFERIKARVKRETMLATAKRLLANGKLMLKEIAQCTGLSLAQVKKLQASMA
;
A
#
# COMPACT_ATOMS: atom_id res chain seq x y z
N MET A 1 50.17 4.75 54.85
CA MET A 1 49.55 5.29 53.60
C MET A 1 48.77 4.19 52.92
N ALA A 2 47.44 4.26 52.99
CA ALA A 2 46.56 3.23 52.49
C ALA A 2 46.11 3.56 51.06
N GLY A 3 46.45 2.69 50.11
CA GLY A 3 46.02 2.81 48.73
C GLY A 3 44.64 2.19 48.50
N ALA A 4 43.66 2.99 48.18
CA ALA A 4 42.30 2.55 47.84
C ALA A 4 42.26 1.90 46.46
N LYS A 5 41.86 0.63 46.38
CA LYS A 5 41.53 -0.08 45.13
C LYS A 5 40.10 0.25 44.73
N THR A 6 39.94 1.03 43.67
CA THR A 6 38.66 1.24 43.02
C THR A 6 38.27 0.03 42.19
N ALA A 7 37.23 -0.68 42.60
CA ALA A 7 36.62 -1.77 41.86
C ALA A 7 35.79 -1.20 40.70
N LYS A 8 36.15 -1.51 39.45
CA LYS A 8 35.37 -1.24 38.26
C LYS A 8 34.16 -2.20 38.18
N ARG A 9 32.94 -1.66 38.23
CA ARG A 9 31.69 -2.39 37.93
C ARG A 9 31.71 -2.84 36.47
N PRO A 10 31.32 -4.08 36.15
CA PRO A 10 31.20 -4.53 34.77
C PRO A 10 29.92 -3.91 34.15
N LEU A 11 30.08 -3.35 32.95
CA LEU A 11 28.99 -2.80 32.10
C LEU A 11 28.08 -3.96 31.66
N ALA A 12 26.81 -3.86 32.05
CA ALA A 12 25.75 -4.79 31.63
C ALA A 12 25.33 -4.53 30.17
N THR A 13 26.06 -5.08 29.20
CA THR A 13 25.77 -4.98 27.75
C THR A 13 24.97 -6.17 27.19
N GLY A 14 24.36 -7.01 28.05
CA GLY A 14 23.68 -8.24 27.63
C GLY A 14 22.16 -8.22 27.52
N SER A 15 21.46 -7.16 27.98
CA SER A 15 20.01 -7.31 28.26
C SER A 15 19.02 -6.85 27.18
N ARG A 16 19.40 -5.94 26.28
CA ARG A 16 18.50 -5.45 25.24
C ARG A 16 18.45 -6.36 24.00
N ALA A 17 19.57 -6.85 23.54
CA ALA A 17 19.65 -7.74 22.37
C ALA A 17 19.03 -9.12 22.64
N THR A 18 19.21 -9.68 23.86
CA THR A 18 18.63 -10.97 24.27
C THR A 18 17.11 -10.89 24.51
N LYS A 19 16.59 -9.78 25.03
CA LYS A 19 15.14 -9.56 25.15
C LYS A 19 14.49 -9.37 23.76
N ALA A 20 15.14 -8.67 22.86
CA ALA A 20 14.70 -8.55 21.47
C ALA A 20 14.65 -9.93 20.79
N ARG A 21 15.74 -10.72 20.81
CA ARG A 21 15.77 -12.08 20.22
C ARG A 21 14.68 -13.00 20.78
N ARG A 22 14.40 -13.01 22.10
CA ARG A 22 13.30 -13.80 22.69
C ARG A 22 11.92 -13.33 22.27
N ARG A 23 11.72 -12.03 22.09
CA ARG A 23 10.43 -11.45 21.62
C ARG A 23 10.16 -11.83 20.16
N TYR A 24 11.20 -11.97 19.33
CA TYR A 24 11.10 -12.27 17.92
C TYR A 24 10.99 -13.76 17.58
N ALA A 25 11.54 -14.67 18.41
CA ALA A 25 11.34 -16.11 18.22
C ALA A 25 9.85 -16.53 18.30
N HIS A 26 9.00 -15.73 18.97
CA HIS A 26 7.55 -15.98 19.07
C HIS A 26 6.78 -15.50 17.82
N VAL A 27 7.39 -14.71 16.94
CA VAL A 27 6.72 -14.08 15.79
C VAL A 27 6.88 -14.91 14.52
N MET A 28 7.97 -15.67 14.38
CA MET A 28 8.24 -16.49 13.19
C MET A 28 7.49 -17.82 13.23
N LYS A 29 6.17 -17.78 13.10
CA LYS A 29 5.32 -18.96 13.10
C LYS A 29 5.39 -19.69 11.76
N PRO A 30 5.41 -21.04 11.74
CA PRO A 30 5.45 -21.82 10.50
C PRO A 30 4.35 -21.45 9.51
N GLU A 31 3.13 -21.16 9.98
CA GLU A 31 2.02 -20.72 9.15
C GLU A 31 2.29 -19.39 8.46
N TYR A 32 2.98 -18.44 9.11
CA TYR A 32 3.35 -17.17 8.50
C TYR A 32 4.44 -17.35 7.44
N LEU A 33 5.42 -18.21 7.68
CA LEU A 33 6.45 -18.53 6.70
C LEU A 33 5.87 -19.18 5.45
N ALA A 34 4.91 -20.09 5.62
CA ALA A 34 4.19 -20.71 4.51
C ALA A 34 3.39 -19.68 3.72
N GLU A 35 2.73 -18.72 4.40
CA GLU A 35 1.96 -17.66 3.76
C GLU A 35 2.88 -16.70 2.99
N ILE A 36 3.99 -16.24 3.58
CA ILE A 36 5.00 -15.41 2.89
C ILE A 36 5.48 -16.09 1.60
N GLY A 37 5.71 -17.41 1.63
CA GLY A 37 6.10 -18.17 0.44
C GLY A 37 5.07 -18.11 -0.69
N ARG A 38 3.78 -18.02 -0.38
CA ARG A 38 2.67 -17.96 -1.35
C ARG A 38 2.37 -16.57 -1.87
N MET A 39 2.79 -15.51 -1.16
CA MET A 39 2.48 -14.13 -1.51
C MET A 39 3.11 -13.69 -2.83
N ARG A 40 2.44 -12.78 -3.49
CA ARG A 40 2.81 -12.15 -4.77
C ARG A 40 2.85 -10.64 -4.59
N LEU A 41 3.52 -9.92 -5.46
CA LEU A 41 3.45 -8.46 -5.49
C LEU A 41 2.04 -7.92 -5.80
N MET A 42 1.14 -8.75 -6.32
CA MET A 42 -0.30 -8.43 -6.46
C MET A 42 -1.07 -8.52 -5.14
N ASP A 43 -0.47 -9.00 -4.06
CA ASP A 43 -1.13 -9.11 -2.76
C ASP A 43 -0.80 -7.85 -1.94
N ASP A 44 -1.82 -7.08 -1.56
CA ASP A 44 -1.78 -5.71 -1.00
C ASP A 44 -0.73 -5.56 0.13
N ASP A 45 -0.83 -6.40 1.17
CA ASP A 45 0.08 -6.33 2.32
C ASP A 45 1.55 -6.63 1.96
N PHE A 46 1.78 -7.56 1.01
CA PHE A 46 3.13 -7.91 0.56
C PHE A 46 3.70 -6.83 -0.35
N MET A 47 2.89 -6.33 -1.29
CA MET A 47 3.25 -5.22 -2.16
C MET A 47 3.63 -3.97 -1.36
N SER A 48 2.76 -3.57 -0.41
CA SER A 48 3.03 -2.41 0.44
C SER A 48 4.38 -2.52 1.13
N LYS A 49 4.74 -3.71 1.65
CA LYS A 49 6.05 -3.94 2.28
C LYS A 49 7.20 -4.01 1.29
N CYS A 50 7.01 -4.63 0.14
CA CYS A 50 8.05 -4.70 -0.88
C CYS A 50 8.37 -3.32 -1.49
N LEU A 51 7.37 -2.46 -1.65
CA LEU A 51 7.56 -1.13 -2.23
C LEU A 51 7.87 -0.04 -1.19
N GLU A 52 7.71 -0.33 0.11
CA GLU A 52 8.08 0.58 1.20
C GLU A 52 9.59 0.87 1.17
N ASN A 53 9.96 2.14 1.04
CA ASN A 53 11.37 2.58 0.93
C ASN A 53 12.15 1.92 -0.23
N ALA A 54 11.47 1.58 -1.33
CA ALA A 54 12.06 1.01 -2.53
C ALA A 54 11.68 1.82 -3.79
N PRO A 55 12.12 3.09 -3.90
CA PRO A 55 11.77 3.95 -5.03
C PRO A 55 12.22 3.37 -6.37
N GLU A 56 13.30 2.58 -6.39
CA GLU A 56 13.81 1.90 -7.58
C GLU A 56 12.82 0.87 -8.16
N CYS A 57 12.07 0.18 -7.31
CA CYS A 57 11.03 -0.75 -7.76
C CYS A 57 9.86 0.02 -8.40
N ILE A 58 9.44 1.12 -7.79
CA ILE A 58 8.36 1.98 -8.28
C ILE A 58 8.79 2.67 -9.59
N GLU A 59 10.03 3.14 -9.66
CA GLU A 59 10.62 3.74 -10.87
C GLU A 59 10.56 2.75 -12.03
N LEU A 60 11.03 1.52 -11.82
CA LEU A 60 10.99 0.46 -12.84
C LEU A 60 9.55 0.21 -13.33
N MET A 61 8.59 0.07 -12.42
CA MET A 61 7.19 -0.12 -12.78
C MET A 61 6.66 1.02 -13.64
N LEU A 62 6.91 2.26 -13.25
CA LEU A 62 6.49 3.45 -14.00
C LEU A 62 7.18 3.57 -15.36
N GLN A 63 8.49 3.27 -15.43
CA GLN A 63 9.24 3.27 -16.69
C GLN A 63 8.63 2.29 -17.70
N ILE A 64 8.27 1.09 -17.25
CA ILE A 64 7.69 0.05 -18.10
C ILE A 64 6.26 0.44 -18.53
N ILE A 65 5.40 0.81 -17.56
CA ILE A 65 3.98 1.11 -17.84
C ILE A 65 3.83 2.31 -18.77
N LEU A 66 4.70 3.31 -18.63
CA LEU A 66 4.64 4.55 -19.41
C LEU A 66 5.53 4.53 -20.65
N GLY A 67 6.39 3.52 -20.81
CA GLY A 67 7.38 3.48 -21.88
C GLY A 67 8.46 4.58 -21.79
N LYS A 68 8.75 5.09 -20.58
CA LYS A 68 9.64 6.24 -20.32
C LYS A 68 10.88 5.82 -19.54
N LYS A 69 11.91 5.39 -20.20
CA LYS A 69 13.16 4.90 -19.59
C LYS A 69 13.93 5.97 -18.79
N ASP A 70 13.71 7.25 -19.09
CA ASP A 70 14.33 8.40 -18.42
C ASP A 70 13.58 8.87 -17.15
N LEU A 71 12.44 8.27 -16.84
CA LEU A 71 11.68 8.61 -15.65
C LEU A 71 12.49 8.30 -14.38
N LYS A 72 12.56 9.25 -13.47
CA LYS A 72 13.25 9.14 -12.16
C LYS A 72 12.32 9.49 -11.03
N VAL A 73 12.09 8.55 -10.12
CA VAL A 73 11.27 8.75 -8.92
C VAL A 73 12.11 9.44 -7.85
N ILE A 74 11.64 10.61 -7.38
CA ILE A 74 12.29 11.40 -6.32
C ILE A 74 11.59 11.30 -4.98
N LYS A 75 10.31 10.87 -4.99
CA LYS A 75 9.51 10.66 -3.77
C LYS A 75 8.55 9.51 -4.01
N SER A 76 8.44 8.61 -3.03
CA SER A 76 7.42 7.58 -3.02
C SER A 76 6.97 7.28 -1.59
N GLN A 77 5.73 6.82 -1.46
CA GLN A 77 5.17 6.38 -0.19
C GLN A 77 4.07 5.36 -0.45
N THR A 78 4.11 4.24 0.25
CA THR A 78 3.02 3.25 0.28
C THR A 78 1.95 3.65 1.30
N GLU A 79 0.73 3.15 1.10
CA GLU A 79 -0.44 3.45 1.96
C GLU A 79 -0.62 4.98 2.19
N TYR A 80 -0.49 5.78 1.13
CA TYR A 80 -0.50 7.24 1.23
C TYR A 80 -1.90 7.80 1.45
N PRO A 81 -2.21 8.41 2.62
CA PRO A 81 -3.53 8.95 2.90
C PRO A 81 -3.72 10.31 2.25
N ILE A 82 -4.78 10.47 1.47
CA ILE A 82 -5.27 11.77 0.99
C ILE A 82 -6.57 12.12 1.69
N LYS A 83 -6.57 13.26 2.35
CA LYS A 83 -7.75 13.78 3.04
C LYS A 83 -8.65 14.54 2.05
N SER A 84 -9.95 14.35 2.17
CA SER A 84 -10.93 15.26 1.59
C SER A 84 -11.42 16.20 2.68
N LEU A 85 -11.55 17.49 2.38
CA LEU A 85 -12.02 18.48 3.36
C LEU A 85 -13.50 18.27 3.72
N GLN A 86 -14.32 17.81 2.77
CA GLN A 86 -15.78 17.69 2.94
C GLN A 86 -16.33 16.33 2.49
N GLY A 87 -15.49 15.41 2.08
CA GLY A 87 -15.93 14.15 1.48
C GLY A 87 -15.15 12.93 1.96
N ARG A 88 -15.24 11.88 1.15
CA ARG A 88 -14.53 10.63 1.40
C ARG A 88 -13.04 10.82 1.11
N GLY A 89 -12.17 10.74 2.13
CA GLY A 89 -10.73 10.55 1.93
C GLY A 89 -10.44 9.22 1.27
N VAL A 90 -9.29 9.12 0.62
CA VAL A 90 -8.76 7.87 0.04
C VAL A 90 -7.39 7.56 0.61
N ARG A 91 -6.96 6.33 0.44
CA ARG A 91 -5.59 5.90 0.72
C ARG A 91 -5.10 5.25 -0.56
N PHE A 92 -4.06 5.84 -1.16
CA PHE A 92 -3.40 5.27 -2.32
C PHE A 92 -2.51 4.11 -1.89
N ASP A 93 -2.50 3.03 -2.67
CA ASP A 93 -1.62 1.91 -2.39
C ASP A 93 -0.16 2.36 -2.52
N VAL A 94 0.16 3.11 -3.59
CA VAL A 94 1.46 3.76 -3.79
C VAL A 94 1.29 5.16 -4.37
N PHE A 95 1.80 6.17 -3.69
CA PHE A 95 2.01 7.51 -4.26
C PHE A 95 3.46 7.66 -4.69
N ALA A 96 3.70 8.27 -5.84
CA ALA A 96 5.04 8.65 -6.28
C ALA A 96 5.05 10.03 -6.95
N ARG A 97 6.24 10.65 -7.00
CA ARG A 97 6.52 11.87 -7.75
C ARG A 97 7.86 11.71 -8.47
N ASP A 98 7.91 12.09 -9.74
CA ASP A 98 9.13 12.05 -10.53
C ASP A 98 9.93 13.36 -10.47
N SER A 99 11.12 13.36 -11.09
CA SER A 99 12.02 14.52 -11.17
C SER A 99 11.46 15.69 -12.00
N LYS A 100 10.44 15.43 -12.83
CA LYS A 100 9.72 16.44 -13.63
C LYS A 100 8.49 16.99 -12.86
N GLY A 101 8.28 16.53 -11.62
CA GLY A 101 7.19 16.97 -10.74
C GLY A 101 5.85 16.29 -11.01
N LYS A 102 5.75 15.33 -11.94
CA LYS A 102 4.54 14.57 -12.21
C LYS A 102 4.21 13.66 -11.03
N GLU A 103 2.92 13.48 -10.76
CA GLU A 103 2.44 12.68 -9.62
C GLU A 103 1.70 11.43 -10.09
N TYR A 104 1.92 10.35 -9.35
CA TYR A 104 1.43 9.02 -9.68
C TYR A 104 0.71 8.42 -8.49
N ASP A 105 -0.51 7.93 -8.73
CA ASP A 105 -1.27 7.03 -7.86
C ASP A 105 -1.27 5.65 -8.51
N ILE A 106 -0.62 4.67 -7.89
CA ILE A 106 -0.60 3.27 -8.36
C ILE A 106 -1.45 2.45 -7.42
N GLU A 107 -2.53 1.88 -7.96
CA GLU A 107 -3.50 1.05 -7.26
C GLU A 107 -3.41 -0.39 -7.75
N ILE A 108 -3.27 -1.34 -6.85
CA ILE A 108 -3.24 -2.77 -7.17
C ILE A 108 -4.56 -3.42 -6.75
N GLN A 109 -5.31 -3.96 -7.73
CA GLN A 109 -6.66 -4.46 -7.52
C GLN A 109 -6.81 -5.93 -7.96
N ARG A 110 -6.99 -6.83 -7.01
CA ARG A 110 -7.22 -8.26 -7.29
C ARG A 110 -8.63 -8.56 -7.77
N ALA A 111 -9.60 -7.76 -7.36
CA ALA A 111 -10.99 -7.90 -7.79
C ALA A 111 -11.34 -6.78 -8.78
N ASN A 112 -12.28 -7.06 -9.70
CA ASN A 112 -12.79 -6.05 -10.64
C ASN A 112 -13.48 -4.89 -9.90
N LYS A 113 -14.13 -5.20 -8.76
CA LYS A 113 -14.68 -4.19 -7.86
C LYS A 113 -13.54 -3.42 -7.20
N GLY A 114 -13.55 -2.10 -7.38
CA GLY A 114 -12.51 -1.21 -6.87
C GLY A 114 -11.65 -0.57 -7.97
N ALA A 115 -11.70 -1.09 -9.21
CA ALA A 115 -11.03 -0.50 -10.36
C ALA A 115 -12.02 0.25 -11.29
N GLU A 116 -13.14 0.78 -10.73
CA GLU A 116 -14.13 1.48 -11.53
C GLU A 116 -13.60 2.83 -12.07
N PRO A 117 -13.91 3.23 -13.31
CA PRO A 117 -13.48 4.50 -13.88
C PRO A 117 -13.85 5.74 -13.04
N LYS A 118 -14.97 5.68 -12.32
CA LYS A 118 -15.38 6.76 -11.40
C LYS A 118 -14.45 6.89 -10.20
N ARG A 119 -13.86 5.77 -9.71
CA ARG A 119 -12.84 5.80 -8.65
C ARG A 119 -11.55 6.43 -9.17
N ALA A 120 -11.10 6.05 -10.37
CA ALA A 120 -9.91 6.65 -10.99
C ALA A 120 -10.07 8.17 -11.13
N ARG A 121 -11.23 8.62 -11.63
CA ARG A 121 -11.56 10.05 -11.70
C ARG A 121 -11.56 10.73 -10.33
N TYR A 122 -12.08 10.08 -9.30
CA TYR A 122 -12.14 10.62 -7.95
C TYR A 122 -10.75 10.74 -7.33
N ASN A 123 -9.89 9.73 -7.51
CA ASN A 123 -8.51 9.77 -7.06
C ASN A 123 -7.74 10.92 -7.72
N SER A 124 -7.87 11.09 -9.05
CA SER A 124 -7.27 12.21 -9.79
C SER A 124 -7.74 13.57 -9.25
N ALA A 125 -9.05 13.75 -9.04
CA ALA A 125 -9.59 15.00 -8.51
C ALA A 125 -9.07 15.31 -7.08
N LEU A 126 -8.86 14.29 -6.25
CA LEU A 126 -8.27 14.47 -4.92
C LEU A 126 -6.78 14.82 -4.97
N MET A 127 -6.01 14.26 -5.94
CA MET A 127 -4.63 14.67 -6.18
C MET A 127 -4.59 16.18 -6.48
N ASP A 128 -5.40 16.64 -7.43
CA ASP A 128 -5.48 18.04 -7.84
C ASP A 128 -5.92 18.96 -6.68
N ALA A 129 -6.96 18.57 -5.95
CA ALA A 129 -7.47 19.33 -4.81
C ALA A 129 -6.46 19.47 -3.65
N ASN A 130 -5.51 18.57 -3.55
CA ASN A 130 -4.44 18.61 -2.53
C ASN A 130 -3.11 19.18 -3.06
N ALA A 131 -3.02 19.47 -4.37
CA ALA A 131 -1.79 19.98 -4.99
C ALA A 131 -1.63 21.49 -4.82
N LEU A 132 -2.73 22.24 -4.81
CA LEU A 132 -2.73 23.71 -4.76
C LEU A 132 -3.12 24.23 -3.38
N LYS A 133 -2.53 25.37 -3.01
CA LYS A 133 -3.01 26.22 -1.91
C LYS A 133 -4.06 27.20 -2.45
N SER A 134 -4.84 27.82 -1.56
CA SER A 134 -5.93 28.74 -1.93
C SER A 134 -5.49 29.94 -2.79
N SER A 135 -4.21 30.32 -2.73
CA SER A 135 -3.63 31.45 -3.49
C SER A 135 -2.85 31.05 -4.73
N ASP A 136 -2.76 29.74 -5.01
CA ASP A 136 -1.99 29.24 -6.16
C ASP A 136 -2.78 29.38 -7.47
N ASP A 137 -2.07 29.66 -8.55
CA ASP A 137 -2.59 29.64 -9.91
C ASP A 137 -2.82 28.20 -10.38
N PHE A 138 -3.91 27.95 -11.13
CA PHE A 138 -4.21 26.63 -11.67
C PHE A 138 -3.13 26.09 -12.62
N GLY A 139 -2.36 26.95 -13.29
CA GLY A 139 -1.22 26.56 -14.11
C GLY A 139 -0.10 25.85 -13.35
N LYS A 140 -0.11 25.88 -12.01
CA LYS A 140 0.81 25.12 -11.16
C LYS A 140 0.38 23.65 -10.93
N LEU A 141 -0.83 23.25 -11.38
CA LEU A 141 -1.21 21.84 -11.33
C LEU A 141 -0.20 21.00 -12.10
N ARG A 142 0.09 19.83 -11.54
CA ARG A 142 1.02 18.88 -12.14
C ARG A 142 0.27 17.89 -13.00
N ASP A 143 0.97 17.29 -13.96
CA ASP A 143 0.43 16.11 -14.62
C ASP A 143 0.22 15.01 -13.56
N THR A 144 -0.97 14.43 -13.55
CA THR A 144 -1.38 13.36 -12.62
C THR A 144 -1.67 12.08 -13.38
N TYR A 145 -1.20 10.97 -12.82
CA TYR A 145 -1.38 9.64 -13.37
C TYR A 145 -2.05 8.75 -12.33
N VAL A 146 -3.25 8.25 -12.63
CA VAL A 146 -3.91 7.22 -11.84
C VAL A 146 -3.77 5.91 -12.58
N ILE A 147 -3.03 4.97 -12.00
CA ILE A 147 -2.64 3.70 -12.64
C ILE A 147 -3.26 2.56 -11.84
N PHE A 148 -4.24 1.86 -12.42
CA PHE A 148 -4.76 0.62 -11.86
C PHE A 148 -4.02 -0.57 -12.47
N ILE A 149 -3.39 -1.38 -11.65
CA ILE A 149 -2.87 -2.69 -12.03
C ILE A 149 -3.87 -3.73 -11.53
N THR A 150 -4.58 -4.37 -12.45
CA THR A 150 -5.68 -5.28 -12.11
C THR A 150 -5.32 -6.73 -12.39
N GLU A 151 -5.74 -7.67 -11.54
CA GLU A 151 -5.46 -9.11 -11.75
C GLU A 151 -6.22 -9.66 -12.99
N ASN A 152 -7.36 -9.03 -13.36
CA ASN A 152 -8.16 -9.41 -14.50
C ASN A 152 -8.19 -8.26 -15.53
N ASP A 153 -8.51 -8.58 -16.79
CA ASP A 153 -8.79 -7.58 -17.82
C ASP A 153 -10.14 -6.91 -17.58
N VAL A 154 -10.16 -5.81 -16.83
CA VAL A 154 -11.39 -5.07 -16.52
C VAL A 154 -11.99 -4.37 -17.74
N MET A 155 -11.18 -4.10 -18.77
CA MET A 155 -11.63 -3.47 -20.03
C MET A 155 -12.07 -4.49 -21.08
N LYS A 156 -11.75 -5.78 -20.89
CA LYS A 156 -12.18 -6.91 -21.74
C LYS A 156 -11.81 -6.74 -23.22
N ARG A 157 -10.63 -6.15 -23.53
CA ARG A 157 -10.15 -5.93 -24.89
C ARG A 157 -8.86 -6.67 -25.21
N GLY A 158 -8.28 -7.42 -24.28
CA GLY A 158 -7.09 -8.24 -24.47
C GLY A 158 -5.77 -7.46 -24.67
N GLN A 159 -5.74 -6.15 -24.41
CA GLN A 159 -4.52 -5.37 -24.48
C GLN A 159 -3.73 -5.44 -23.18
N ASP A 160 -2.41 -5.22 -23.23
CA ASP A 160 -1.56 -5.23 -22.03
C ASP A 160 -1.85 -4.06 -21.11
N ALA A 161 -2.17 -2.90 -21.67
CA ALA A 161 -2.59 -1.71 -20.95
C ALA A 161 -3.53 -0.83 -21.77
N TYR A 162 -4.31 -0.04 -21.07
CA TYR A 162 -5.28 0.91 -21.62
C TYR A 162 -5.01 2.29 -21.04
N SER A 163 -4.76 3.26 -21.93
CA SER A 163 -4.54 4.65 -21.54
C SER A 163 -5.71 5.52 -21.96
N TYR A 164 -6.25 6.30 -21.02
CA TYR A 164 -7.38 7.16 -21.23
C TYR A 164 -7.00 8.62 -21.02
N LEU A 165 -7.46 9.46 -21.96
CA LEU A 165 -7.29 10.91 -21.96
C LEU A 165 -8.64 11.58 -22.21
N ARG A 166 -8.75 12.87 -21.92
CA ARG A 166 -9.90 13.68 -22.34
C ARG A 166 -9.68 14.18 -23.74
N ILE A 167 -10.72 14.07 -24.55
CA ILE A 167 -10.73 14.50 -25.96
C ILE A 167 -11.94 15.37 -26.24
N GLU A 168 -11.85 16.22 -27.24
CA GLU A 168 -12.99 16.88 -27.87
C GLU A 168 -13.78 15.85 -28.68
N GLU A 169 -15.11 15.84 -28.57
CA GLU A 169 -15.96 14.75 -29.10
C GLU A 169 -16.05 14.71 -30.62
N ARG A 170 -15.91 15.86 -31.31
CA ARG A 170 -16.15 15.95 -32.76
C ARG A 170 -14.92 15.55 -33.58
N ASN A 171 -13.76 16.06 -33.19
CA ASN A 171 -12.52 15.89 -33.96
C ASN A 171 -11.48 15.00 -33.26
N GLY A 172 -11.69 14.64 -31.99
CA GLY A 172 -10.80 13.79 -31.23
C GLY A 172 -9.56 14.50 -30.67
N ASP A 173 -9.51 15.83 -30.71
CA ASP A 173 -8.38 16.59 -30.19
C ASP A 173 -8.21 16.38 -28.68
N ARG A 174 -6.99 16.24 -28.24
CA ARG A 174 -6.68 16.06 -26.81
C ARG A 174 -6.86 17.38 -26.07
N LEU A 175 -7.51 17.34 -24.91
CA LEU A 175 -7.65 18.52 -24.02
C LEU A 175 -6.32 18.96 -23.43
N ASN A 176 -5.34 18.05 -23.29
CA ASN A 176 -4.01 18.32 -22.74
C ASN A 176 -4.03 18.93 -21.34
N ASP A 177 -4.96 18.49 -20.51
CA ASP A 177 -5.14 18.96 -19.12
C ASP A 177 -4.20 18.30 -18.10
N GLY A 178 -3.28 17.45 -18.56
CA GLY A 178 -2.31 16.76 -17.71
C GLY A 178 -2.87 15.58 -16.90
N THR A 179 -4.14 15.20 -17.09
CA THR A 179 -4.76 14.07 -16.39
C THR A 179 -4.66 12.79 -17.22
N HIS A 180 -4.13 11.72 -16.61
CA HIS A 180 -3.97 10.42 -17.24
C HIS A 180 -4.56 9.32 -16.36
N ILE A 181 -5.34 8.42 -16.97
CA ILE A 181 -5.84 7.21 -16.30
C ILE A 181 -5.37 6.00 -17.10
N ILE A 182 -4.71 5.06 -16.42
CA ILE A 182 -4.11 3.88 -17.06
C ILE A 182 -4.60 2.63 -16.33
N TYR A 183 -4.96 1.62 -17.11
CA TYR A 183 -5.27 0.29 -16.60
C TYR A 183 -4.26 -0.70 -17.17
N VAL A 184 -3.56 -1.41 -16.31
CA VAL A 184 -2.65 -2.50 -16.67
C VAL A 184 -3.40 -3.82 -16.47
N ASN A 185 -3.44 -4.61 -17.53
CA ASN A 185 -4.14 -5.88 -17.57
C ASN A 185 -3.29 -7.01 -16.97
N GLY A 186 -3.59 -7.43 -15.75
CA GLY A 186 -2.88 -8.53 -15.08
C GLY A 186 -3.20 -9.92 -15.63
N ALA A 187 -4.18 -10.05 -16.53
CA ALA A 187 -4.47 -11.32 -17.21
C ALA A 187 -3.68 -11.48 -18.52
N THR A 188 -2.86 -10.49 -18.91
CA THR A 188 -2.06 -10.61 -20.12
C THR A 188 -0.99 -11.70 -19.99
N GLN A 189 -0.75 -12.40 -21.08
CA GLN A 189 0.32 -13.40 -21.23
C GLN A 189 1.32 -12.99 -22.33
N SER A 190 1.37 -11.70 -22.65
CA SER A 190 2.24 -11.16 -23.67
C SER A 190 3.73 -11.26 -23.27
N THR A 191 4.62 -11.23 -24.26
CA THR A 191 6.08 -11.21 -24.04
C THR A 191 6.65 -9.79 -24.02
N THR A 192 5.78 -8.77 -24.02
CA THR A 192 6.17 -7.36 -23.91
C THR A 192 6.76 -7.05 -22.54
N GLU A 193 7.37 -5.89 -22.38
CA GLU A 193 7.87 -5.46 -21.07
C GLU A 193 6.74 -5.35 -20.03
N ILE A 194 5.53 -4.94 -20.44
CA ILE A 194 4.34 -4.94 -19.57
C ILE A 194 3.94 -6.38 -19.19
N GLY A 195 3.93 -7.30 -20.15
CA GLY A 195 3.65 -8.71 -19.89
C GLY A 195 4.66 -9.34 -18.91
N LYS A 196 5.95 -9.05 -19.06
CA LYS A 196 7.00 -9.47 -18.11
C LYS A 196 6.79 -8.86 -16.73
N LEU A 197 6.43 -7.57 -16.66
CA LEU A 197 6.10 -6.92 -15.38
C LEU A 197 4.91 -7.59 -14.70
N VAL A 198 3.84 -7.83 -15.43
CA VAL A 198 2.66 -8.55 -14.93
C VAL A 198 3.02 -9.95 -14.44
N HIS A 199 3.84 -10.69 -15.20
CA HIS A 199 4.37 -11.97 -14.74
C HIS A 199 5.06 -11.84 -13.38
N ASP A 200 5.95 -10.85 -13.21
CA ASP A 200 6.69 -10.65 -11.96
C ASP A 200 5.77 -10.26 -10.80
N LEU A 201 4.75 -9.44 -11.06
CA LEU A 201 3.76 -9.07 -10.06
C LEU A 201 2.93 -10.28 -9.58
N LEU A 202 2.69 -11.25 -10.44
CA LEU A 202 1.96 -12.49 -10.14
C LEU A 202 2.87 -13.63 -9.66
N CYS A 203 4.18 -13.51 -9.85
CA CYS A 203 5.14 -14.57 -9.57
C CYS A 203 5.33 -14.78 -8.06
N ARG A 204 5.28 -16.04 -7.62
CA ARG A 204 5.54 -16.43 -6.22
C ARG A 204 7.00 -16.71 -5.94
N ASP A 205 7.75 -17.05 -6.96
CA ASP A 205 9.15 -17.47 -6.87
C ASP A 205 10.07 -16.38 -7.43
N ALA A 206 10.79 -15.68 -6.56
CA ALA A 206 11.72 -14.62 -6.97
C ALA A 206 12.74 -15.10 -8.02
N ALA A 207 13.17 -16.36 -8.00
CA ALA A 207 14.13 -16.89 -8.95
C ALA A 207 13.63 -16.89 -10.40
N LYS A 208 12.30 -16.89 -10.59
CA LYS A 208 11.63 -16.92 -11.91
C LYS A 208 11.23 -15.54 -12.42
N MET A 209 11.51 -14.49 -11.68
CA MET A 209 11.18 -13.11 -12.09
C MET A 209 12.16 -12.61 -13.15
N TYR A 210 11.66 -11.76 -14.06
CA TYR A 210 12.41 -11.17 -15.16
C TYR A 210 13.25 -9.96 -14.72
N PHE A 211 12.73 -9.09 -13.84
CA PHE A 211 13.38 -7.84 -13.47
C PHE A 211 14.17 -8.00 -12.17
N ASP A 212 15.49 -7.87 -12.26
CA ASP A 212 16.42 -8.08 -11.13
C ASP A 212 16.10 -7.21 -9.91
N VAL A 213 15.62 -5.97 -10.12
CA VAL A 213 15.22 -5.06 -9.05
C VAL A 213 14.08 -5.65 -8.22
N LEU A 214 13.02 -6.13 -8.88
CA LEU A 214 11.86 -6.77 -8.22
C LEU A 214 12.25 -8.14 -7.64
N LYS A 215 13.02 -8.94 -8.41
CA LYS A 215 13.54 -10.25 -7.99
C LYS A 215 14.31 -10.15 -6.69
N LYS A 216 15.27 -9.21 -6.60
CA LYS A 216 16.05 -8.96 -5.39
C LYS A 216 15.12 -8.59 -4.24
N ARG A 217 14.23 -7.63 -4.45
CA ARG A 217 13.35 -7.13 -3.40
C ARG A 217 12.41 -8.21 -2.84
N VAL A 218 11.78 -8.99 -3.71
CA VAL A 218 10.94 -10.14 -3.31
C VAL A 218 11.77 -11.22 -2.63
N GLY A 219 12.98 -11.51 -3.14
CA GLY A 219 13.93 -12.44 -2.54
C GLY A 219 14.33 -12.03 -1.12
N ASP A 220 14.62 -10.76 -0.90
CA ASP A 220 14.98 -10.23 0.42
C ASP A 220 13.88 -10.54 1.45
N PHE A 221 12.60 -10.34 1.11
CA PHE A 221 11.49 -10.63 2.03
C PHE A 221 11.19 -12.13 2.20
N LYS A 222 11.37 -12.94 1.16
CA LYS A 222 11.01 -14.36 1.19
C LYS A 222 12.12 -15.27 1.66
N GLN A 223 13.40 -14.90 1.44
CA GLN A 223 14.54 -15.78 1.61
C GLN A 223 15.42 -15.39 2.79
N THR A 224 15.51 -14.10 3.14
CA THR A 224 16.33 -13.67 4.29
C THR A 224 15.57 -13.79 5.61
N GLU A 225 16.31 -14.02 6.71
CA GLU A 225 15.73 -14.07 8.05
C GLU A 225 15.11 -12.73 8.44
N GLU A 226 15.78 -11.62 8.12
CA GLU A 226 15.31 -10.26 8.40
C GLU A 226 14.03 -9.90 7.65
N GLY A 227 13.97 -10.22 6.35
CA GLY A 227 12.79 -10.01 5.54
C GLY A 227 11.58 -10.81 6.03
N ARG A 228 11.77 -12.09 6.31
CA ARG A 228 10.74 -12.96 6.90
C ARG A 228 10.25 -12.44 8.25
N ARG A 229 11.15 -12.00 9.11
CA ARG A 229 10.81 -11.40 10.39
C ARG A 229 9.96 -10.14 10.20
N THR A 230 10.36 -9.25 9.31
CA THR A 230 9.63 -8.01 8.98
C THR A 230 8.21 -8.31 8.51
N MET A 231 8.04 -9.32 7.66
CA MET A 231 6.71 -9.75 7.19
C MET A 231 5.88 -10.38 8.32
N CYS A 232 6.46 -11.23 9.16
CA CYS A 232 5.75 -11.80 10.30
C CYS A 232 5.27 -10.73 11.28
N GLU A 233 6.08 -9.71 11.55
CA GLU A 233 5.68 -8.55 12.36
C GLU A 233 4.55 -7.75 11.71
N ALA A 234 4.57 -7.60 10.37
CA ALA A 234 3.49 -6.98 9.63
C ALA A 234 2.18 -7.76 9.79
N PHE A 235 2.22 -9.09 9.66
CA PHE A 235 1.05 -9.95 9.86
C PHE A 235 0.44 -9.82 11.26
N GLU A 236 1.26 -9.78 12.31
CA GLU A 236 0.74 -9.57 13.66
C GLU A 236 0.05 -8.19 13.79
N ARG A 237 0.60 -7.13 13.19
CA ARG A 237 -0.02 -5.80 13.19
C ARG A 237 -1.34 -5.79 12.40
N ILE A 238 -1.37 -6.42 11.23
CA ILE A 238 -2.56 -6.54 10.40
C ILE A 238 -3.64 -7.31 11.15
N LYS A 239 -3.30 -8.46 11.73
CA LYS A 239 -4.22 -9.28 12.53
C LYS A 239 -4.80 -8.50 13.70
N ALA A 240 -3.97 -7.74 14.42
CA ALA A 240 -4.41 -6.89 15.52
C ALA A 240 -5.35 -5.78 15.04
N ARG A 241 -5.04 -5.14 13.88
CA ARG A 241 -5.88 -4.11 13.25
C ARG A 241 -7.24 -4.68 12.85
N VAL A 242 -7.27 -5.78 12.08
CA VAL A 242 -8.50 -6.43 11.62
C VAL A 242 -9.37 -6.86 12.79
N LYS A 243 -8.76 -7.46 13.83
CA LYS A 243 -9.48 -7.81 15.08
C LYS A 243 -10.13 -6.58 15.69
N ARG A 244 -9.40 -5.48 15.83
CA ARG A 244 -9.91 -4.23 16.40
C ARG A 244 -11.03 -3.62 15.56
N GLU A 245 -10.89 -3.59 14.24
CA GLU A 245 -11.91 -3.08 13.31
C GLU A 245 -13.19 -3.91 13.40
N THR A 246 -13.07 -5.24 13.45
CA THR A 246 -14.21 -6.15 13.62
C THR A 246 -14.92 -5.92 14.97
N MET A 247 -14.17 -5.75 16.06
CA MET A 247 -14.72 -5.43 17.39
C MET A 247 -15.50 -4.10 17.35
N LEU A 248 -14.92 -3.05 16.73
CA LEU A 248 -15.57 -1.74 16.57
C LEU A 248 -16.82 -1.82 15.68
N ALA A 249 -16.74 -2.51 14.54
CA ALA A 249 -17.88 -2.68 13.65
C ALA A 249 -19.03 -3.45 14.32
N THR A 250 -18.71 -4.47 15.09
CA THR A 250 -19.71 -5.24 15.86
C THR A 250 -20.33 -4.37 16.94
N ALA A 251 -19.52 -3.60 17.69
CA ALA A 251 -20.02 -2.68 18.70
C ALA A 251 -20.96 -1.62 18.11
N LYS A 252 -20.63 -1.04 16.95
CA LYS A 252 -21.50 -0.09 16.24
C LYS A 252 -22.85 -0.71 15.88
N ARG A 253 -22.88 -1.95 15.37
CA ARG A 253 -24.13 -2.65 15.06
C ARG A 253 -24.96 -2.92 16.29
N LEU A 254 -24.35 -3.33 17.40
CA LEU A 254 -25.04 -3.59 18.66
C LEU A 254 -25.60 -2.30 19.28
N LEU A 255 -24.84 -1.19 19.23
CA LEU A 255 -25.30 0.14 19.66
C LEU A 255 -26.50 0.62 18.84
N ALA A 256 -26.45 0.48 17.50
CA ALA A 256 -27.55 0.86 16.61
C ALA A 256 -28.81 0.01 16.84
N ASN A 257 -28.67 -1.25 17.26
CA ASN A 257 -29.80 -2.13 17.58
C ASN A 257 -30.51 -1.74 18.91
N GLY A 258 -29.82 -1.08 19.83
CA GLY A 258 -30.38 -0.54 21.06
C GLY A 258 -30.89 -1.56 22.11
N LYS A 259 -30.68 -2.87 21.87
CA LYS A 259 -31.22 -3.95 22.70
C LYS A 259 -30.33 -4.33 23.91
N LEU A 260 -29.06 -3.97 23.87
CA LEU A 260 -28.06 -4.36 24.86
C LEU A 260 -27.55 -3.14 25.65
N MET A 261 -27.26 -3.34 26.93
CA MET A 261 -26.60 -2.33 27.74
C MET A 261 -25.12 -2.17 27.31
N LEU A 262 -24.54 -0.99 27.57
CA LEU A 262 -23.15 -0.70 27.18
C LEU A 262 -22.13 -1.68 27.79
N LYS A 263 -22.41 -2.20 28.99
CA LYS A 263 -21.58 -3.22 29.65
C LYS A 263 -21.63 -4.56 28.93
N GLU A 264 -22.81 -4.97 28.45
CA GLU A 264 -22.99 -6.21 27.68
C GLU A 264 -22.30 -6.10 26.32
N ILE A 265 -22.42 -4.95 25.63
CA ILE A 265 -21.71 -4.69 24.38
C ILE A 265 -20.20 -4.76 24.59
N ALA A 266 -19.68 -4.20 25.71
CA ALA A 266 -18.26 -4.29 26.04
C ALA A 266 -17.81 -5.75 26.22
N GLN A 267 -18.58 -6.56 26.92
CA GLN A 267 -18.31 -8.00 27.13
C GLN A 267 -18.33 -8.78 25.80
N CYS A 268 -19.38 -8.60 24.99
CA CYS A 268 -19.54 -9.31 23.72
C CYS A 268 -18.47 -8.95 22.68
N THR A 269 -17.97 -7.71 22.70
CA THR A 269 -17.02 -7.21 21.71
C THR A 269 -15.57 -7.27 22.16
N GLY A 270 -15.31 -7.44 23.46
CA GLY A 270 -13.97 -7.34 24.05
C GLY A 270 -13.39 -5.92 24.09
N LEU A 271 -14.23 -4.90 23.82
CA LEU A 271 -13.86 -3.49 24.01
C LEU A 271 -14.04 -3.08 25.47
N SER A 272 -13.25 -2.11 25.94
CA SER A 272 -13.51 -1.52 27.25
C SER A 272 -14.81 -0.71 27.26
N LEU A 273 -15.46 -0.60 28.42
CA LEU A 273 -16.67 0.22 28.57
C LEU A 273 -16.44 1.69 28.14
N ALA A 274 -15.25 2.23 28.40
CA ALA A 274 -14.87 3.58 27.97
C ALA A 274 -14.82 3.72 26.44
N GLN A 275 -14.33 2.68 25.75
CA GLN A 275 -14.31 2.67 24.27
C GLN A 275 -15.72 2.58 23.69
N VAL A 276 -16.61 1.77 24.30
CA VAL A 276 -18.01 1.67 23.86
C VAL A 276 -18.76 2.99 24.06
N LYS A 277 -18.57 3.67 25.21
CA LYS A 277 -19.15 5.01 25.47
C LYS A 277 -18.66 6.04 24.47
N LYS A 278 -17.34 6.06 24.17
CA LYS A 278 -16.78 6.97 23.18
C LYS A 278 -17.34 6.71 21.78
N LEU A 279 -17.53 5.43 21.43
CA LEU A 279 -18.11 5.03 20.15
C LEU A 279 -19.57 5.48 20.05
N GLN A 280 -20.37 5.31 21.08
CA GLN A 280 -21.75 5.79 21.16
C GLN A 280 -21.83 7.31 20.96
N ALA A 281 -20.99 8.08 21.66
CA ALA A 281 -20.94 9.54 21.52
C ALA A 281 -20.52 10.01 20.12
N SER A 282 -19.81 9.19 19.36
CA SER A 282 -19.42 9.50 17.97
C SER A 282 -20.47 9.14 16.92
N MET A 283 -21.55 8.45 17.33
CA MET A 283 -22.68 8.03 16.47
C MET A 283 -23.92 8.91 16.65
N ALA A 284 -23.95 9.70 17.74
CA ALA A 284 -24.95 10.74 18.01
C ALA A 284 -24.60 12.04 17.29
#